data_99b5a16f809b980ca62c4750aad93e00
#
_entry.id   99b5a16f809b980ca62c4750aad93e00
#
_cell.length_a   1.000
_cell.length_b   1.000
_cell.length_c   1.000
_cell.angle_alpha   90.00
_cell.angle_beta   90.00
_cell.angle_gamma   90.00
#
_symmetry.space_group_name_H-M   'P 1'
#
loop_
_entity.id
_entity.type
_entity.pdbx_description
1 polymer ?
#
loop_
_entity_poly.entity_id
_entity_poly.type
_entity_poly.pdbx_seq_one_letter_code
_entity_poly.pdbx_strand_id
1 'polypeptide(L)'
;MVGVIFGEWLLPSVFSSIHDHRHRVVRLKRMLKQRGLLATSGVGFMMCSFVAGLGQSAAAPTPILVELFTSEGCSSCPPADALLQKLDALQPVPGARLIVLSEHVDYWDQEGWKDQYSSHELTNRQKSYVSELGLATAYTPQLIVDGNVELHANDPQQVQSAFEKALKDAKIPISLDSVNFEGPEEAATVRGHLQVDAGSENHNADIYIAVALNHAESQVLRGENQGQTLTHVAVVQEMVKVGKVQKKGNFSQDFEVKLKPGTKPGEVRIVAFVQERGSGKVVAAASVLQNQPGTGIASR
;
A
#
# COMPACT_ATOMS: atom_id res chain seq x y z
N MET A 1 20.03 25.91 -24.59
CA MET A 1 18.60 26.23 -24.82
C MET A 1 17.97 25.04 -25.52
N VAL A 2 17.43 24.11 -24.80
CA VAL A 2 16.51 23.08 -25.32
C VAL A 2 15.48 22.90 -24.22
N GLY A 3 14.27 23.39 -24.48
CA GLY A 3 13.17 23.32 -23.55
C GLY A 3 12.62 21.88 -23.45
N VAL A 4 12.62 21.34 -22.27
CA VAL A 4 11.91 20.09 -21.96
C VAL A 4 10.47 20.45 -21.63
N ILE A 5 9.58 20.11 -22.56
CA ILE A 5 8.14 20.23 -22.39
C ILE A 5 7.69 19.16 -21.40
N PHE A 6 7.25 19.56 -20.22
CA PHE A 6 6.54 18.70 -19.28
C PHE A 6 5.20 18.30 -19.90
N GLY A 7 5.10 17.05 -20.32
CA GLY A 7 3.83 16.46 -20.71
C GLY A 7 2.93 16.31 -19.48
N GLU A 8 1.87 17.10 -19.41
CA GLU A 8 0.80 16.95 -18.44
C GLU A 8 0.19 15.54 -18.53
N TRP A 9 0.08 14.90 -17.41
CA TRP A 9 -0.64 13.64 -17.25
C TRP A 9 -2.15 13.88 -17.41
N LEU A 10 -2.61 13.90 -18.66
CA LEU A 10 -4.03 13.85 -18.97
C LEU A 10 -4.56 12.44 -18.71
N LEU A 11 -5.17 12.27 -17.55
CA LEU A 11 -6.13 11.20 -17.34
C LEU A 11 -7.25 11.35 -18.38
N PRO A 12 -7.65 10.30 -19.10
CA PRO A 12 -8.82 10.38 -19.96
C PRO A 12 -10.03 10.69 -19.08
N SER A 13 -10.71 11.75 -19.46
CA SER A 13 -11.87 12.34 -18.82
C SER A 13 -12.99 11.32 -18.59
N VAL A 14 -13.15 10.86 -17.37
CA VAL A 14 -14.38 10.19 -16.89
C VAL A 14 -15.42 11.23 -16.44
N PHE A 15 -15.32 12.45 -16.91
CA PHE A 15 -16.27 13.54 -16.61
C PHE A 15 -17.18 13.85 -17.78
N SER A 16 -17.85 12.85 -18.35
CA SER A 16 -18.91 13.11 -19.34
C SER A 16 -20.11 12.17 -19.17
N SER A 17 -20.64 12.03 -17.97
CA SER A 17 -21.91 11.30 -17.79
C SER A 17 -22.81 11.80 -16.67
N ILE A 18 -22.59 13.01 -16.14
CA ILE A 18 -23.47 13.57 -15.08
C ILE A 18 -24.47 14.62 -15.63
N HIS A 19 -24.37 15.02 -16.89
CA HIS A 19 -25.23 16.11 -17.43
C HIS A 19 -26.49 15.63 -18.14
N ASP A 20 -26.67 14.31 -18.37
CA ASP A 20 -27.87 13.84 -19.12
C ASP A 20 -29.01 13.28 -18.22
N HIS A 21 -28.85 13.23 -16.90
CA HIS A 21 -29.93 12.77 -16.02
C HIS A 21 -30.93 13.86 -15.59
N ARG A 22 -30.65 15.12 -15.81
CA ARG A 22 -31.59 16.21 -15.46
C ARG A 22 -32.69 16.48 -16.50
N HIS A 23 -32.51 16.10 -17.75
CA HIS A 23 -33.49 16.33 -18.78
C HIS A 23 -34.55 15.23 -18.96
N ARG A 24 -34.35 14.04 -18.39
CA ARG A 24 -35.34 12.94 -18.45
C ARG A 24 -36.43 13.03 -17.39
N VAL A 25 -36.17 13.65 -16.25
CA VAL A 25 -37.16 13.74 -15.16
C VAL A 25 -38.24 14.79 -15.42
N VAL A 26 -37.97 15.79 -16.25
CA VAL A 26 -38.93 16.87 -16.55
C VAL A 26 -39.95 16.46 -17.61
N ARG A 27 -39.66 15.50 -18.50
CA ARG A 27 -40.60 15.04 -19.53
C ARG A 27 -41.66 14.08 -19.05
N LEU A 28 -41.49 13.41 -17.93
CA LEU A 28 -42.47 12.45 -17.40
C LEU A 28 -43.60 13.10 -16.59
N LYS A 29 -43.44 14.36 -16.17
CA LYS A 29 -44.47 15.11 -15.41
C LYS A 29 -45.51 15.80 -16.25
N ARG A 30 -45.42 15.78 -17.58
CA ARG A 30 -46.37 16.48 -18.47
C ARG A 30 -47.43 15.60 -19.12
N MET A 31 -47.40 14.29 -18.96
CA MET A 31 -48.37 13.35 -19.57
C MET A 31 -49.45 12.79 -18.66
N LEU A 32 -49.51 13.23 -17.39
CA LEU A 32 -50.47 12.71 -16.40
C LEU A 32 -51.52 13.73 -15.98
N LYS A 33 -51.84 14.70 -16.88
CA LYS A 33 -52.89 15.71 -16.55
C LYS A 33 -53.97 15.80 -17.62
N GLN A 34 -54.54 14.66 -18.01
CA GLN A 34 -55.86 14.65 -18.68
C GLN A 34 -56.40 13.20 -18.68
N ARG A 35 -57.28 12.90 -17.77
CA ARG A 35 -58.53 12.17 -17.95
C ARG A 35 -59.22 11.99 -16.57
N GLY A 36 -60.33 12.63 -16.51
CA GLY A 36 -61.13 12.73 -15.33
C GLY A 36 -62.03 11.49 -15.07
N LEU A 37 -62.38 11.47 -13.87
CA LEU A 37 -63.69 11.02 -13.30
C LEU A 37 -64.31 9.70 -13.77
N LEU A 38 -64.27 8.72 -12.86
CA LEU A 38 -65.48 7.95 -12.50
C LEU A 38 -65.15 7.18 -11.23
N ALA A 39 -66.03 7.33 -10.23
CA ALA A 39 -65.98 6.73 -8.92
C ALA A 39 -66.46 5.28 -8.96
N THR A 40 -65.77 4.35 -8.27
CA THR A 40 -66.41 3.17 -7.63
C THR A 40 -65.57 2.73 -6.45
N SER A 41 -66.23 2.54 -5.32
CA SER A 41 -65.69 2.02 -4.08
C SER A 41 -65.03 0.64 -4.23
N GLY A 42 -63.81 0.51 -3.72
CA GLY A 42 -63.14 -0.77 -3.63
C GLY A 42 -62.03 -0.72 -2.57
N VAL A 43 -62.18 -1.51 -1.53
CA VAL A 43 -61.23 -1.66 -0.41
C VAL A 43 -59.83 -1.92 -0.95
N GLY A 44 -58.94 -0.93 -0.86
CA GLY A 44 -57.56 -1.04 -1.33
C GLY A 44 -56.65 -1.64 -0.28
N PHE A 45 -56.17 -2.81 -0.56
CA PHE A 45 -55.07 -3.49 0.14
C PHE A 45 -53.76 -2.71 -0.16
N MET A 46 -53.32 -1.94 0.83
CA MET A 46 -52.07 -1.16 0.74
C MET A 46 -50.87 -2.10 0.84
N MET A 47 -50.42 -2.66 -0.28
CA MET A 47 -49.16 -3.39 -0.37
C MET A 47 -48.02 -2.38 -0.22
N CYS A 48 -47.51 -2.26 1.00
CA CYS A 48 -46.26 -1.55 1.28
C CYS A 48 -45.12 -2.40 0.70
N SER A 49 -44.71 -2.09 -0.53
CA SER A 49 -43.51 -2.69 -1.14
C SER A 49 -42.30 -2.23 -0.36
N PHE A 50 -41.86 -3.02 0.59
CA PHE A 50 -40.55 -2.88 1.25
C PHE A 50 -39.50 -3.19 0.17
N VAL A 51 -38.98 -2.16 -0.48
CA VAL A 51 -37.75 -2.27 -1.25
C VAL A 51 -36.63 -2.45 -0.23
N ALA A 52 -36.36 -3.70 0.11
CA ALA A 52 -35.14 -4.05 0.80
C ALA A 52 -33.98 -3.68 -0.14
N GLY A 53 -33.41 -2.51 0.07
CA GLY A 53 -32.15 -2.13 -0.54
C GLY A 53 -31.11 -3.16 -0.07
N LEU A 54 -30.77 -4.10 -0.93
CA LEU A 54 -29.59 -4.94 -0.77
C LEU A 54 -28.40 -3.98 -0.81
N GLY A 55 -27.99 -3.50 0.36
CA GLY A 55 -26.72 -2.82 0.52
C GLY A 55 -25.63 -3.79 0.05
N GLN A 56 -25.11 -3.61 -1.15
CA GLN A 56 -23.91 -4.28 -1.57
C GLN A 56 -22.81 -3.82 -0.60
N SER A 57 -22.45 -4.68 0.35
CA SER A 57 -21.24 -4.52 1.13
C SER A 57 -20.09 -4.46 0.12
N ALA A 58 -19.48 -3.29 -0.04
CA ALA A 58 -18.29 -3.18 -0.86
C ALA A 58 -17.25 -4.14 -0.29
N ALA A 59 -16.70 -5.01 -1.13
CA ALA A 59 -15.63 -5.90 -0.71
C ALA A 59 -14.47 -5.07 -0.17
N ALA A 60 -13.83 -5.54 0.89
CA ALA A 60 -12.66 -4.88 1.44
C ALA A 60 -11.56 -4.79 0.36
N PRO A 61 -10.83 -3.68 0.27
CA PRO A 61 -9.79 -3.50 -0.74
C PRO A 61 -8.68 -4.53 -0.55
N THR A 62 -8.18 -5.09 -1.67
CA THR A 62 -7.09 -6.07 -1.69
C THR A 62 -5.79 -5.40 -1.27
N PRO A 63 -5.09 -5.88 -0.21
CA PRO A 63 -3.80 -5.34 0.17
C PRO A 63 -2.72 -5.73 -0.84
N ILE A 64 -1.95 -4.74 -1.30
CA ILE A 64 -0.82 -4.93 -2.22
C ILE A 64 0.41 -4.29 -1.58
N LEU A 65 1.45 -5.09 -1.36
CA LEU A 65 2.74 -4.58 -0.88
C LEU A 65 3.54 -4.01 -2.05
N VAL A 66 4.07 -2.81 -1.86
CA VAL A 66 4.88 -2.09 -2.84
C VAL A 66 6.20 -1.70 -2.19
N GLU A 67 7.30 -2.29 -2.63
CA GLU A 67 8.64 -2.06 -2.09
C GLU A 67 9.47 -1.29 -3.11
N LEU A 68 10.01 -0.16 -2.73
CA LEU A 68 10.92 0.63 -3.56
C LEU A 68 12.33 0.56 -2.98
N PHE A 69 13.24 -0.07 -3.70
CA PHE A 69 14.68 0.00 -3.39
C PHE A 69 15.26 1.28 -3.98
N THR A 70 15.77 2.14 -3.12
CA THR A 70 16.20 3.50 -3.42
C THR A 70 17.45 3.89 -2.64
N SER A 71 18.00 5.08 -2.88
CA SER A 71 19.05 5.69 -2.08
C SER A 71 19.10 7.19 -2.31
N GLU A 72 19.42 7.95 -1.28
CA GLU A 72 19.72 9.40 -1.38
C GLU A 72 20.95 9.68 -2.26
N GLY A 73 21.88 8.72 -2.41
CA GLY A 73 23.06 8.82 -3.28
C GLY A 73 22.76 8.66 -4.77
N CYS A 74 21.59 8.14 -5.14
CA CYS A 74 21.21 7.79 -6.50
C CYS A 74 20.47 8.95 -7.19
N SER A 75 21.02 9.57 -8.21
CA SER A 75 20.41 10.74 -8.89
C SER A 75 19.16 10.40 -9.71
N SER A 76 18.95 9.15 -10.08
CA SER A 76 17.75 8.69 -10.78
C SER A 76 16.62 8.25 -9.84
N CYS A 77 16.84 8.23 -8.51
CA CYS A 77 15.89 7.77 -7.52
C CYS A 77 14.77 8.78 -7.16
N PRO A 78 14.99 10.09 -7.06
CA PRO A 78 13.97 11.02 -6.57
C PRO A 78 12.63 11.00 -7.31
N PRO A 79 12.55 10.77 -8.64
CA PRO A 79 11.26 10.60 -9.32
C PRO A 79 10.49 9.36 -8.85
N ALA A 80 11.18 8.27 -8.52
CA ALA A 80 10.56 7.05 -8.01
C ALA A 80 10.08 7.22 -6.55
N ASP A 81 10.85 7.93 -5.73
CA ASP A 81 10.43 8.30 -4.37
C ASP A 81 9.16 9.16 -4.41
N ALA A 82 9.10 10.13 -5.33
CA ALA A 82 7.90 10.94 -5.54
C ALA A 82 6.70 10.12 -6.03
N LEU A 83 6.91 9.09 -6.84
CA LEU A 83 5.87 8.14 -7.21
C LEU A 83 5.37 7.37 -5.98
N LEU A 84 6.26 6.83 -5.15
CA LEU A 84 5.89 6.10 -3.95
C LEU A 84 5.05 6.96 -2.99
N GLN A 85 5.42 8.24 -2.82
CA GLN A 85 4.65 9.21 -2.03
C GLN A 85 3.22 9.38 -2.59
N LYS A 86 3.06 9.48 -3.91
CA LYS A 86 1.74 9.58 -4.55
C LYS A 86 0.93 8.30 -4.37
N LEU A 87 1.54 7.14 -4.49
CA LEU A 87 0.88 5.84 -4.27
C LEU A 87 0.38 5.72 -2.84
N ASP A 88 1.20 6.11 -1.85
CA ASP A 88 0.84 6.11 -0.43
C ASP A 88 -0.32 7.06 -0.13
N ALA A 89 -0.22 8.31 -0.58
CA ALA A 89 -1.17 9.35 -0.23
C ALA A 89 -2.50 9.25 -0.98
N LEU A 90 -2.48 8.92 -2.26
CA LEU A 90 -3.65 9.00 -3.14
C LEU A 90 -4.38 7.67 -3.31
N GLN A 91 -3.72 6.53 -3.03
CA GLN A 91 -4.30 5.19 -3.22
C GLN A 91 -5.01 5.05 -4.58
N PRO A 92 -4.31 5.29 -5.72
CA PRO A 92 -4.95 5.55 -7.00
C PRO A 92 -5.54 4.31 -7.68
N VAL A 93 -5.42 3.12 -7.08
CA VAL A 93 -5.84 1.85 -7.66
C VAL A 93 -7.17 1.41 -7.07
N PRO A 94 -8.30 1.51 -7.80
CA PRO A 94 -9.60 1.09 -7.29
C PRO A 94 -9.60 -0.39 -6.88
N GLY A 95 -10.12 -0.68 -5.69
CA GLY A 95 -10.18 -2.04 -5.14
C GLY A 95 -8.89 -2.53 -4.50
N ALA A 96 -7.79 -1.76 -4.56
CA ALA A 96 -6.55 -2.04 -3.84
C ALA A 96 -6.37 -1.15 -2.61
N ARG A 97 -5.66 -1.67 -1.62
CA ARG A 97 -5.00 -0.91 -0.57
C ARG A 97 -3.49 -1.06 -0.75
N LEU A 98 -2.83 -0.05 -1.26
CA LEU A 98 -1.39 -0.05 -1.43
C LEU A 98 -0.71 0.16 -0.07
N ILE A 99 0.15 -0.77 0.29
CA ILE A 99 1.01 -0.71 1.48
C ILE A 99 2.42 -0.52 0.97
N VAL A 100 2.98 0.67 1.13
CA VAL A 100 4.27 1.02 0.56
C VAL A 100 5.39 0.93 1.59
N LEU A 101 6.59 0.54 1.13
CA LEU A 101 7.84 0.56 1.88
C LEU A 101 8.94 1.19 1.00
N SER A 102 9.70 2.12 1.58
CA SER A 102 10.92 2.67 0.99
C SER A 102 12.12 2.01 1.66
N GLU A 103 12.91 1.30 0.88
CA GLU A 103 14.02 0.47 1.32
C GLU A 103 15.34 1.04 0.80
N HIS A 104 16.07 1.73 1.68
CA HIS A 104 17.30 2.41 1.32
C HIS A 104 18.49 1.44 1.35
N VAL A 105 19.16 1.30 0.21
CA VAL A 105 20.30 0.40 0.01
C VAL A 105 21.62 1.08 0.29
N ASP A 106 22.62 0.34 0.78
CA ASP A 106 23.90 0.87 1.27
C ASP A 106 25.02 0.94 0.22
N TYR A 107 24.85 0.36 -0.97
CA TYR A 107 25.91 0.32 -1.97
C TYR A 107 26.18 1.68 -2.66
N TRP A 108 25.32 2.68 -2.46
CA TRP A 108 25.53 4.06 -2.89
C TRP A 108 26.30 4.90 -1.86
N ASP A 109 26.45 4.45 -0.62
CA ASP A 109 27.05 5.24 0.47
C ASP A 109 28.50 5.67 0.21
N GLN A 110 29.18 4.98 -0.71
CA GLN A 110 30.57 5.28 -1.07
C GLN A 110 30.69 6.29 -2.22
N GLU A 111 29.57 6.70 -2.84
CA GLU A 111 29.53 7.65 -3.97
C GLU A 111 29.45 9.13 -3.51
N GLY A 112 30.02 9.43 -2.32
CA GLY A 112 30.17 10.78 -1.80
C GLY A 112 29.10 11.26 -0.83
N TRP A 113 28.00 10.52 -0.66
CA TRP A 113 26.95 10.78 0.33
C TRP A 113 26.59 9.49 1.03
N LYS A 114 26.62 9.50 2.36
CA LYS A 114 26.13 8.39 3.16
C LYS A 114 24.66 8.64 3.48
N ASP A 115 23.81 7.78 2.95
CA ASP A 115 22.39 7.80 3.23
C ASP A 115 22.12 7.35 4.68
N GLN A 116 21.51 8.22 5.49
CA GLN A 116 21.26 7.93 6.91
C GLN A 116 20.22 6.81 7.13
N TYR A 117 19.45 6.47 6.11
CA TYR A 117 18.43 5.43 6.16
C TYR A 117 18.90 4.11 5.55
N SER A 118 20.06 4.11 4.88
CA SER A 118 20.60 2.92 4.24
C SER A 118 20.88 1.79 5.22
N SER A 119 20.69 0.56 4.77
CA SER A 119 20.93 -0.63 5.54
C SER A 119 21.45 -1.78 4.67
N HIS A 120 22.43 -2.50 5.21
CA HIS A 120 22.96 -3.70 4.57
C HIS A 120 21.90 -4.83 4.49
N GLU A 121 21.03 -4.90 5.47
CA GLU A 121 19.92 -5.84 5.51
C GLU A 121 18.95 -5.59 4.35
N LEU A 122 18.64 -4.32 4.03
CA LEU A 122 17.78 -3.95 2.91
C LEU A 122 18.46 -4.22 1.56
N THR A 123 19.78 -3.99 1.47
CA THR A 123 20.56 -4.41 0.30
C THR A 123 20.52 -5.93 0.10
N ASN A 124 20.61 -6.72 1.19
CA ASN A 124 20.51 -8.17 1.10
C ASN A 124 19.09 -8.63 0.74
N ARG A 125 18.04 -7.93 1.21
CA ARG A 125 16.67 -8.17 0.80
C ARG A 125 16.50 -7.96 -0.71
N GLN A 126 17.03 -6.87 -1.25
CA GLN A 126 17.05 -6.63 -2.69
C GLN A 126 17.75 -7.76 -3.46
N LYS A 127 18.94 -8.19 -2.99
CA LYS A 127 19.67 -9.30 -3.60
C LYS A 127 18.90 -10.63 -3.57
N SER A 128 18.09 -10.85 -2.53
CA SER A 128 17.20 -12.02 -2.48
C SER A 128 16.18 -11.96 -3.61
N TYR A 129 15.54 -10.80 -3.86
CA TYR A 129 14.65 -10.61 -4.99
C TYR A 129 15.34 -10.81 -6.35
N VAL A 130 16.58 -10.31 -6.50
CA VAL A 130 17.36 -10.56 -7.72
C VAL A 130 17.51 -12.06 -7.99
N SER A 131 17.82 -12.84 -6.94
CA SER A 131 17.95 -14.29 -7.05
C SER A 131 16.61 -14.99 -7.31
N GLU A 132 15.56 -14.64 -6.58
CA GLU A 132 14.24 -15.28 -6.65
C GLU A 132 13.53 -15.01 -7.98
N LEU A 133 13.68 -13.79 -8.51
CA LEU A 133 13.09 -13.37 -9.78
C LEU A 133 13.98 -13.63 -11.00
N GLY A 134 15.18 -14.17 -10.80
CA GLY A 134 16.13 -14.47 -11.87
C GLY A 134 16.62 -13.24 -12.62
N LEU A 135 16.78 -12.12 -11.91
CA LEU A 135 17.26 -10.86 -12.49
C LEU A 135 18.78 -10.89 -12.67
N ALA A 136 19.30 -10.09 -13.59
CA ALA A 136 20.73 -10.05 -13.87
C ALA A 136 21.54 -9.37 -12.75
N THR A 137 20.98 -8.32 -12.13
CA THR A 137 21.64 -7.52 -11.08
C THR A 137 20.63 -6.72 -10.27
N ALA A 138 21.05 -6.28 -9.08
CA ALA A 138 20.35 -5.25 -8.32
C ALA A 138 20.61 -3.87 -8.96
N TYR A 139 19.64 -2.98 -8.91
CA TYR A 139 19.75 -1.60 -9.37
C TYR A 139 18.78 -0.70 -8.60
N THR A 140 18.97 0.62 -8.69
CA THR A 140 18.03 1.61 -8.15
C THR A 140 17.70 2.65 -9.22
N PRO A 141 16.46 3.20 -9.20
CA PRO A 141 15.34 2.77 -8.37
C PRO A 141 14.69 1.48 -8.90
N GLN A 142 14.45 0.50 -8.03
CA GLN A 142 13.80 -0.76 -8.37
C GLN A 142 12.50 -0.89 -7.58
N LEU A 143 11.38 -1.11 -8.27
CA LEU A 143 10.07 -1.30 -7.66
C LEU A 143 9.68 -2.78 -7.70
N ILE A 144 9.28 -3.33 -6.56
CA ILE A 144 8.76 -4.68 -6.43
C ILE A 144 7.32 -4.63 -5.94
N VAL A 145 6.40 -5.26 -6.68
CA VAL A 145 4.98 -5.36 -6.32
C VAL A 145 4.69 -6.80 -5.88
N ASP A 146 4.14 -6.94 -4.67
CA ASP A 146 3.81 -8.23 -4.04
C ASP A 146 4.93 -9.28 -4.11
N GLY A 147 6.18 -8.81 -4.10
CA GLY A 147 7.36 -9.66 -4.04
C GLY A 147 7.65 -10.48 -5.30
N ASN A 148 6.82 -10.42 -6.34
CA ASN A 148 6.94 -11.26 -7.52
C ASN A 148 6.80 -10.53 -8.87
N VAL A 149 6.59 -9.23 -8.85
CA VAL A 149 6.60 -8.39 -10.06
C VAL A 149 7.60 -7.28 -9.88
N GLU A 150 8.68 -7.35 -10.64
CA GLU A 150 9.73 -6.33 -10.67
C GLU A 150 9.52 -5.39 -11.84
N LEU A 151 9.78 -4.10 -11.64
CA LEU A 151 9.66 -3.09 -12.69
C LEU A 151 10.46 -1.82 -12.40
N HIS A 152 10.73 -1.08 -13.47
CA HIS A 152 11.27 0.27 -13.34
C HIS A 152 10.18 1.25 -12.93
N ALA A 153 10.37 1.95 -11.82
CA ALA A 153 9.40 2.91 -11.28
C ALA A 153 9.03 4.06 -12.25
N ASN A 154 9.86 4.29 -13.26
CA ASN A 154 9.68 5.39 -14.23
C ASN A 154 8.75 5.02 -15.41
N ASP A 155 8.19 3.81 -15.45
CA ASP A 155 7.25 3.38 -16.49
C ASP A 155 5.83 3.24 -15.92
N PRO A 156 4.95 4.24 -16.12
CA PRO A 156 3.60 4.23 -15.57
C PRO A 156 2.72 3.10 -16.08
N GLN A 157 2.93 2.63 -17.33
CA GLN A 157 2.12 1.56 -17.89
C GLN A 157 2.49 0.21 -17.24
N GLN A 158 3.78 -0.01 -16.99
CA GLN A 158 4.23 -1.19 -16.25
C GLN A 158 3.72 -1.17 -14.82
N VAL A 159 3.78 -0.01 -14.14
CA VAL A 159 3.27 0.16 -12.76
C VAL A 159 1.77 -0.16 -12.70
N GLN A 160 0.97 0.38 -13.60
CA GLN A 160 -0.47 0.09 -13.66
C GLN A 160 -0.74 -1.38 -13.92
N SER A 161 -0.06 -1.98 -14.91
CA SER A 161 -0.21 -3.41 -15.25
C SER A 161 0.16 -4.33 -14.09
N ALA A 162 1.20 -3.97 -13.32
CA ALA A 162 1.60 -4.71 -12.12
C ALA A 162 0.49 -4.71 -11.06
N PHE A 163 -0.15 -3.57 -10.80
CA PHE A 163 -1.27 -3.51 -9.87
C PHE A 163 -2.50 -4.29 -10.36
N GLU A 164 -2.84 -4.20 -11.64
CA GLU A 164 -3.95 -4.95 -12.22
C GLU A 164 -3.71 -6.48 -12.13
N LYS A 165 -2.47 -6.91 -12.21
CA LYS A 165 -2.08 -8.31 -11.98
C LYS A 165 -2.20 -8.66 -10.50
N ALA A 166 -1.66 -7.84 -9.60
CA ALA A 166 -1.67 -8.08 -8.16
C ALA A 166 -3.11 -8.14 -7.58
N LEU A 167 -4.05 -7.36 -8.14
CA LEU A 167 -5.48 -7.40 -7.77
C LEU A 167 -6.15 -8.75 -8.06
N LYS A 168 -5.60 -9.55 -8.98
CA LYS A 168 -6.16 -10.88 -9.33
C LYS A 168 -5.63 -11.98 -8.43
N ASP A 169 -4.57 -11.70 -7.68
CA ASP A 169 -3.94 -12.67 -6.79
C ASP A 169 -4.75 -12.82 -5.49
N ALA A 170 -5.03 -14.07 -5.13
CA ALA A 170 -5.67 -14.35 -3.86
C ALA A 170 -4.75 -13.95 -2.70
N LYS A 171 -5.32 -13.30 -1.69
CA LYS A 171 -4.65 -12.95 -0.44
C LYS A 171 -5.24 -13.73 0.72
N ILE A 172 -4.37 -14.15 1.64
CA ILE A 172 -4.80 -14.75 2.90
C ILE A 172 -5.01 -13.64 3.95
N PRO A 173 -5.97 -13.83 4.88
CA PRO A 173 -6.21 -12.85 5.93
C PRO A 173 -5.01 -12.71 6.87
N ILE A 174 -4.69 -11.46 7.20
CA ILE A 174 -3.70 -11.09 8.20
C ILE A 174 -4.23 -9.92 9.02
N SER A 175 -4.05 -9.94 10.34
CA SER A 175 -4.37 -8.81 11.21
C SER A 175 -3.22 -8.47 12.15
N LEU A 176 -3.13 -7.19 12.47
CA LEU A 176 -2.26 -6.61 13.49
C LEU A 176 -3.15 -6.01 14.57
N ASP A 177 -3.11 -6.59 15.74
CA ASP A 177 -3.92 -6.18 16.88
C ASP A 177 -3.05 -5.71 18.04
N SER A 178 -3.61 -4.86 18.91
CA SER A 178 -2.97 -4.43 20.16
C SER A 178 -1.56 -3.85 19.97
N VAL A 179 -1.34 -3.09 18.90
CA VAL A 179 -0.03 -2.46 18.65
C VAL A 179 0.19 -1.33 19.64
N ASN A 180 1.21 -1.49 20.49
CA ASN A 180 1.57 -0.55 21.55
C ASN A 180 3.07 -0.27 21.52
N PHE A 181 3.44 0.92 22.01
CA PHE A 181 4.83 1.33 22.15
C PHE A 181 5.17 1.44 23.65
N GLU A 182 6.31 0.89 24.03
CA GLU A 182 6.78 0.87 25.41
C GLU A 182 8.22 1.36 25.47
N GLY A 183 8.58 1.94 26.61
CA GLY A 183 9.91 2.47 26.87
C GLY A 183 10.11 3.94 26.49
N PRO A 184 11.25 4.51 26.88
CA PRO A 184 11.65 5.87 26.50
C PRO A 184 12.00 5.94 25.01
N GLU A 185 11.99 7.14 24.42
CA GLU A 185 12.28 7.39 23.00
C GLU A 185 13.64 6.83 22.55
N GLU A 186 14.63 6.84 23.45
CA GLU A 186 15.98 6.33 23.18
C GLU A 186 16.05 4.78 23.11
N ALA A 187 15.02 4.09 23.62
CA ALA A 187 14.98 2.62 23.69
C ALA A 187 13.54 2.11 23.56
N ALA A 188 12.75 2.74 22.73
CA ALA A 188 11.36 2.35 22.52
C ALA A 188 11.26 1.00 21.81
N THR A 189 10.22 0.26 22.18
CA THR A 189 9.91 -1.06 21.62
C THR A 189 8.46 -1.05 21.17
N VAL A 190 8.18 -1.54 19.97
CA VAL A 190 6.83 -1.82 19.52
C VAL A 190 6.48 -3.26 19.84
N ARG A 191 5.30 -3.47 20.43
CA ARG A 191 4.71 -4.79 20.66
C ARG A 191 3.32 -4.85 20.05
N GLY A 192 2.90 -6.04 19.66
CA GLY A 192 1.58 -6.26 19.12
C GLY A 192 1.28 -7.73 18.98
N HIS A 193 0.06 -8.03 18.58
CA HIS A 193 -0.39 -9.37 18.28
C HIS A 193 -0.63 -9.52 16.79
N LEU A 194 -0.11 -10.58 16.19
CA LEU A 194 -0.22 -10.89 14.78
C LEU A 194 -1.02 -12.18 14.59
N GLN A 195 -2.02 -12.15 13.72
CA GLN A 195 -2.78 -13.33 13.32
C GLN A 195 -2.74 -13.48 11.79
N VAL A 196 -2.54 -14.70 11.33
CA VAL A 196 -2.59 -15.08 9.91
C VAL A 196 -3.49 -16.30 9.76
N ASP A 197 -4.47 -16.23 8.88
CA ASP A 197 -5.30 -17.38 8.52
C ASP A 197 -4.83 -17.94 7.17
N ALA A 198 -4.02 -18.99 7.22
CA ALA A 198 -3.51 -19.65 6.02
C ALA A 198 -4.53 -20.58 5.35
N GLY A 199 -5.72 -20.74 5.93
CA GLY A 199 -6.81 -21.54 5.36
C GLY A 199 -6.43 -23.02 5.21
N SER A 200 -6.83 -23.58 4.07
CA SER A 200 -6.61 -24.98 3.75
C SER A 200 -5.37 -25.26 2.90
N GLU A 201 -4.70 -24.25 2.40
CA GLU A 201 -3.52 -24.38 1.55
C GLU A 201 -2.24 -24.54 2.36
N ASN A 202 -1.25 -25.21 1.77
CA ASN A 202 0.07 -25.32 2.39
C ASN A 202 0.93 -24.14 1.92
N HIS A 203 1.18 -23.22 2.84
CA HIS A 203 2.13 -22.14 2.60
C HIS A 203 3.48 -22.51 3.22
N ASN A 204 4.56 -22.31 2.48
CA ASN A 204 5.93 -22.31 3.00
C ASN A 204 6.41 -20.87 2.97
N ALA A 205 6.01 -20.10 3.97
CA ALA A 205 6.17 -18.67 3.98
C ALA A 205 6.79 -18.17 5.29
N ASP A 206 7.49 -17.07 5.20
CA ASP A 206 8.01 -16.31 6.31
C ASP A 206 7.09 -15.12 6.62
N ILE A 207 7.00 -14.76 7.89
CA ILE A 207 6.21 -13.62 8.36
C ILE A 207 7.16 -12.53 8.81
N TYR A 208 6.99 -11.34 8.27
CA TYR A 208 7.80 -10.17 8.57
C TYR A 208 6.99 -9.07 9.23
N ILE A 209 7.65 -8.34 10.12
CA ILE A 209 7.21 -7.03 10.63
C ILE A 209 8.24 -6.01 10.17
N ALA A 210 7.78 -4.98 9.48
CA ALA A 210 8.57 -3.80 9.16
C ALA A 210 8.08 -2.61 9.99
N VAL A 211 9.03 -1.87 10.57
CA VAL A 211 8.81 -0.58 11.19
C VAL A 211 9.34 0.47 10.24
N ALA A 212 8.49 1.38 9.80
CA ALA A 212 8.88 2.39 8.82
C ALA A 212 8.45 3.79 9.26
N LEU A 213 9.31 4.80 9.06
CA LEU A 213 8.97 6.20 9.27
C LEU A 213 7.86 6.61 8.30
N ASN A 214 6.82 7.26 8.80
CA ASN A 214 5.73 7.76 7.94
C ASN A 214 6.23 8.79 6.94
N HIS A 215 7.16 9.65 7.39
CA HIS A 215 7.78 10.70 6.58
C HIS A 215 9.23 10.88 7.03
N ALA A 216 10.11 11.13 6.06
CA ALA A 216 11.50 11.47 6.31
C ALA A 216 11.95 12.55 5.32
N GLU A 217 12.85 13.43 5.78
CA GLU A 217 13.42 14.49 4.97
C GLU A 217 14.93 14.59 5.23
N SER A 218 15.69 14.77 4.17
CA SER A 218 17.13 14.94 4.23
C SER A 218 17.59 16.06 3.33
N GLN A 219 18.51 16.86 3.82
CA GLN A 219 19.26 17.81 3.01
C GLN A 219 20.56 17.16 2.56
N VAL A 220 20.69 16.83 1.29
CA VAL A 220 21.87 16.15 0.74
C VAL A 220 22.98 17.17 0.53
N LEU A 221 24.07 16.98 1.24
CA LEU A 221 25.19 17.96 1.24
C LEU A 221 26.30 17.62 0.24
N ARG A 222 26.35 16.39 -0.28
CA ARG A 222 27.37 15.89 -1.21
C ARG A 222 26.81 14.80 -2.12
N GLY A 223 27.63 14.31 -3.07
CA GLY A 223 27.23 13.26 -4.01
C GLY A 223 26.36 13.77 -5.14
N GLU A 224 25.74 12.85 -5.87
CA GLU A 224 24.99 13.16 -7.09
C GLU A 224 23.76 14.06 -6.86
N ASN A 225 23.14 13.98 -5.69
CA ASN A 225 21.97 14.79 -5.30
C ASN A 225 22.36 16.01 -4.45
N GLN A 226 23.62 16.46 -4.48
CA GLN A 226 24.08 17.59 -3.70
C GLN A 226 23.19 18.83 -3.86
N GLY A 227 22.83 19.44 -2.72
CA GLY A 227 22.01 20.66 -2.64
C GLY A 227 20.51 20.42 -2.74
N GLN A 228 20.05 19.18 -2.92
CA GLN A 228 18.64 18.85 -2.92
C GLN A 228 18.14 18.55 -1.51
N THR A 229 16.89 18.90 -1.25
CA THR A 229 16.12 18.39 -0.11
C THR A 229 15.28 17.23 -0.63
N LEU A 230 15.55 16.02 -0.15
CA LEU A 230 14.84 14.81 -0.53
C LEU A 230 13.80 14.47 0.54
N THR A 231 12.64 14.05 0.10
CA THR A 231 11.54 13.62 0.98
C THR A 231 11.15 12.19 0.65
N HIS A 232 10.89 11.41 1.69
CA HIS A 232 10.56 9.99 1.57
C HIS A 232 9.35 9.64 2.43
N VAL A 233 8.66 8.56 2.09
CA VAL A 233 7.55 7.98 2.88
C VAL A 233 7.84 6.53 3.18
N ALA A 234 7.30 6.04 4.28
CA ALA A 234 7.38 4.63 4.67
C ALA A 234 8.83 4.09 4.68
N VAL A 235 9.77 4.90 5.18
CA VAL A 235 11.20 4.55 5.19
C VAL A 235 11.47 3.46 6.22
N VAL A 236 11.84 2.28 5.75
CA VAL A 236 12.09 1.12 6.60
C VAL A 236 13.26 1.39 7.54
N GLN A 237 13.00 1.30 8.85
CA GLN A 237 14.00 1.41 9.89
C GLN A 237 14.45 0.04 10.39
N GLU A 238 13.50 -0.86 10.56
CA GLU A 238 13.73 -2.23 10.99
C GLU A 238 12.80 -3.16 10.20
N MET A 239 13.30 -4.32 9.80
CA MET A 239 12.52 -5.38 9.22
C MET A 239 12.94 -6.71 9.86
N VAL A 240 12.03 -7.33 10.58
CA VAL A 240 12.32 -8.55 11.33
C VAL A 240 11.40 -9.68 10.92
N LYS A 241 11.97 -10.87 10.81
CA LYS A 241 11.21 -12.09 10.64
C LYS A 241 10.72 -12.57 11.98
N VAL A 242 9.41 -12.58 12.17
CA VAL A 242 8.78 -12.93 13.46
C VAL A 242 8.20 -14.34 13.48
N GLY A 243 8.00 -14.97 12.32
CA GLY A 243 7.39 -16.29 12.28
C GLY A 243 7.48 -16.99 10.94
N LYS A 244 6.81 -18.15 10.87
CA LYS A 244 6.72 -18.99 9.67
C LYS A 244 5.35 -19.63 9.58
N VAL A 245 4.77 -19.61 8.39
CA VAL A 245 3.61 -20.42 8.04
C VAL A 245 4.10 -21.64 7.28
N GLN A 246 4.03 -22.83 7.89
CA GLN A 246 4.57 -24.06 7.30
C GLN A 246 3.49 -25.09 6.93
N LYS A 247 2.26 -24.91 7.44
CA LYS A 247 1.15 -25.86 7.25
C LYS A 247 -0.17 -25.10 7.18
N LYS A 248 -1.22 -25.84 6.85
CA LYS A 248 -2.61 -25.36 6.92
C LYS A 248 -2.96 -24.88 8.32
N GLY A 249 -3.71 -23.83 8.44
CA GLY A 249 -4.28 -23.36 9.70
C GLY A 249 -3.82 -21.95 10.08
N ASN A 250 -4.18 -21.56 11.27
CA ASN A 250 -3.95 -20.22 11.77
C ASN A 250 -2.58 -20.13 12.45
N PHE A 251 -1.91 -19.01 12.20
CA PHE A 251 -0.75 -18.59 12.97
C PHE A 251 -1.18 -17.41 13.86
N SER A 252 -0.78 -17.45 15.13
CA SER A 252 -1.10 -16.39 16.09
C SER A 252 0.08 -16.26 17.04
N GLN A 253 0.66 -15.07 17.13
CA GLN A 253 1.85 -14.81 17.96
C GLN A 253 1.96 -13.33 18.31
N ASP A 254 2.44 -13.08 19.51
CA ASP A 254 2.91 -11.75 19.92
C ASP A 254 4.28 -11.48 19.28
N PHE A 255 4.50 -10.23 18.89
CA PHE A 255 5.78 -9.77 18.38
C PHE A 255 6.31 -8.60 19.19
N GLU A 256 7.63 -8.48 19.17
CA GLU A 256 8.36 -7.37 19.77
C GLU A 256 9.46 -6.91 18.79
N VAL A 257 9.52 -5.61 18.50
CA VAL A 257 10.58 -5.01 17.68
C VAL A 257 11.12 -3.78 18.39
N LYS A 258 12.44 -3.75 18.58
CA LYS A 258 13.14 -2.58 19.12
C LYS A 258 13.22 -1.51 18.04
N LEU A 259 12.95 -0.28 18.40
CA LEU A 259 13.10 0.86 17.50
C LEU A 259 14.54 1.37 17.52
N LYS A 260 14.97 1.97 16.41
CA LYS A 260 16.23 2.75 16.40
C LYS A 260 16.11 3.90 17.38
N PRO A 261 17.20 4.23 18.12
CA PRO A 261 17.23 5.38 19.02
C PRO A 261 16.75 6.66 18.32
N GLY A 262 15.92 7.44 19.00
CA GLY A 262 15.35 8.68 18.46
C GLY A 262 14.11 8.48 17.57
N THR A 263 13.66 7.25 17.35
CA THR A 263 12.40 7.00 16.61
C THR A 263 11.20 7.27 17.51
N LYS A 264 10.35 8.21 17.09
CA LYS A 264 9.14 8.56 17.82
C LYS A 264 7.98 7.64 17.45
N PRO A 265 7.26 7.08 18.41
CA PRO A 265 6.12 6.18 18.16
C PRO A 265 5.07 6.75 17.20
N GLY A 266 4.73 8.03 17.32
CA GLY A 266 3.74 8.70 16.46
C GLY A 266 4.20 8.95 15.01
N GLU A 267 5.47 8.74 14.70
CA GLU A 267 6.06 9.01 13.40
C GLU A 267 6.27 7.73 12.56
N VAL A 268 5.87 6.56 13.10
CA VAL A 268 6.06 5.28 12.41
C VAL A 268 4.76 4.59 12.03
N ARG A 269 4.84 3.75 11.05
CA ARG A 269 3.86 2.71 10.69
C ARG A 269 4.46 1.33 10.93
N ILE A 270 3.58 0.40 11.27
CA ILE A 270 3.93 -1.01 11.38
C ILE A 270 3.29 -1.73 10.20
N VAL A 271 4.10 -2.46 9.46
CA VAL A 271 3.65 -3.27 8.32
C VAL A 271 3.95 -4.73 8.62
N ALA A 272 2.94 -5.58 8.54
CA ALA A 272 3.10 -7.03 8.58
C ALA A 272 2.84 -7.63 7.22
N PHE A 273 3.63 -8.59 6.80
CA PHE A 273 3.38 -9.33 5.57
C PHE A 273 3.86 -10.77 5.64
N VAL A 274 3.24 -11.61 4.80
CA VAL A 274 3.57 -13.03 4.65
C VAL A 274 4.16 -13.23 3.26
N GLN A 275 5.40 -13.71 3.21
CA GLN A 275 6.17 -13.89 1.99
C GLN A 275 6.52 -15.36 1.77
N GLU A 276 6.14 -15.93 0.65
CA GLU A 276 6.47 -17.29 0.26
C GLU A 276 7.96 -17.44 -0.04
N ARG A 277 8.55 -18.52 0.44
CA ARG A 277 9.95 -18.86 0.18
C ARG A 277 10.13 -19.38 -1.23
N GLY A 278 11.19 -18.97 -1.87
CA GLY A 278 11.60 -19.39 -3.20
C GLY A 278 10.86 -18.71 -4.36
N SER A 279 9.65 -18.19 -4.14
CA SER A 279 8.94 -17.35 -5.12
C SER A 279 9.03 -15.86 -4.81
N GLY A 280 9.35 -15.52 -3.56
CA GLY A 280 9.30 -14.14 -3.07
C GLY A 280 7.90 -13.56 -2.95
N LYS A 281 6.85 -14.27 -3.40
CA LYS A 281 5.48 -13.75 -3.49
C LYS A 281 4.91 -13.39 -2.13
N VAL A 282 4.36 -12.19 -2.01
CA VAL A 282 3.64 -11.71 -0.82
C VAL A 282 2.16 -12.09 -0.93
N VAL A 283 1.73 -12.98 -0.04
CA VAL A 283 0.36 -13.52 -0.04
C VAL A 283 -0.55 -12.85 0.99
N ALA A 284 0.00 -12.03 1.88
CA ALA A 284 -0.76 -11.20 2.82
C ALA A 284 0.02 -9.96 3.18
N ALA A 285 -0.66 -8.85 3.42
CA ALA A 285 -0.08 -7.65 3.99
C ALA A 285 -1.12 -6.87 4.80
N ALA A 286 -0.69 -6.26 5.91
CA ALA A 286 -1.49 -5.35 6.72
C ALA A 286 -0.62 -4.22 7.24
N SER A 287 -1.20 -3.05 7.48
CA SER A 287 -0.48 -1.92 8.06
C SER A 287 -1.32 -1.17 9.09
N VAL A 288 -0.66 -0.70 10.13
CA VAL A 288 -1.24 0.17 11.16
C VAL A 288 -0.45 1.48 11.20
N LEU A 289 -1.18 2.60 11.05
CA LEU A 289 -0.65 3.95 11.24
C LEU A 289 -0.92 4.40 12.67
N GLN A 290 0.09 4.86 13.40
CA GLN A 290 -0.04 5.23 14.82
C GLN A 290 -0.74 6.57 15.07
N ASN A 291 -1.14 7.35 14.06
CA ASN A 291 -1.71 8.70 14.24
C ASN A 291 -3.20 8.76 14.65
N GLN A 292 -3.81 7.64 15.08
CA GLN A 292 -5.20 7.66 15.54
C GLN A 292 -5.32 7.05 16.94
N PRO A 293 -5.56 7.85 18.00
CA PRO A 293 -6.00 7.27 19.26
C PRO A 293 -7.39 6.64 19.04
N GLY A 294 -7.47 5.32 19.00
CA GLY A 294 -8.71 4.58 19.19
C GLY A 294 -9.50 4.12 17.97
N THR A 295 -8.92 3.97 16.79
CA THR A 295 -9.60 3.23 15.70
C THR A 295 -8.79 2.00 15.29
N GLY A 296 -8.95 0.93 16.03
CA GLY A 296 -8.62 -0.40 15.54
C GLY A 296 -9.56 -0.73 14.38
N ILE A 297 -9.16 -0.42 13.15
CA ILE A 297 -9.86 -0.90 11.96
C ILE A 297 -9.25 -2.26 11.63
N ALA A 298 -9.85 -3.31 12.21
CA ALA A 298 -9.69 -4.65 11.69
C ALA A 298 -10.27 -4.64 10.26
N SER A 299 -9.44 -4.76 9.25
CA SER A 299 -9.90 -5.13 7.91
C SER A 299 -10.31 -6.61 7.98
N ARG A 300 -11.62 -6.85 8.11
CA ARG A 300 -12.23 -8.17 7.90
C ARG A 300 -12.35 -8.45 6.43
#